data_3e07627e49324a8d00fb010d92ec0290
#
_entry.id   3e07627e49324a8d00fb010d92ec0290
#
_cell.length_a   1.000
_cell.length_b   1.000
_cell.length_c   1.000
_cell.angle_alpha   90.00
_cell.angle_beta   90.00
_cell.angle_gamma   90.00
#
_symmetry.space_group_name_H-M   'P 1'
#
loop_
_entity.id
_entity.type
_entity.pdbx_description
1 polymer ?
#
loop_
_entity_poly.entity_id
_entity_poly.type
_entity_poly.pdbx_seq_one_letter_code
_entity_poly.pdbx_strand_id
1 'polypeptide(L)'
;MNDSLCKYHTFLFINGAQVGDNATFADWYADDAAALSDARSYVTTEGYHVESVTTSHGEVRPATRFLPALHGKILTVHLTTQP
;
A
#
# COMPACT_ATOMS: atom_id res chain seq x y z
N MET A 1 -19.51 -10.69 13.09
CA MET A 1 -18.93 -10.58 12.75
C MET A 1 -17.89 -10.26 12.65
N ASN A 2 -17.32 -10.23 12.68
CA ASN A 2 -16.33 -9.73 12.66
C ASN A 2 -15.57 -9.69 11.79
N ASP A 3 -15.31 -9.02 11.52
CA ASP A 3 -14.63 -9.05 10.51
C ASP A 3 -13.29 -8.85 10.74
N SER A 4 -12.48 -9.65 10.33
CA SER A 4 -11.08 -9.55 10.47
C SER A 4 -10.55 -8.60 9.45
N LEU A 5 -10.52 -7.35 9.79
CA LEU A 5 -9.86 -6.36 8.96
C LEU A 5 -8.38 -6.38 9.23
N CYS A 6 -7.58 -6.23 8.18
CA CYS A 6 -6.13 -6.13 8.28
C CYS A 6 -5.69 -4.72 7.94
N LYS A 7 -4.65 -4.24 8.60
CA LYS A 7 -4.07 -2.95 8.29
C LYS A 7 -3.18 -3.11 7.07
N TYR A 8 -3.46 -2.36 6.03
CA TYR A 8 -2.66 -2.35 4.80
C TYR A 8 -1.90 -1.04 4.71
N HIS A 9 -0.65 -1.16 4.30
CA HIS A 9 0.21 0.00 4.05
C HIS A 9 0.53 -0.04 2.57
N THR A 10 0.07 0.96 1.84
CA THR A 10 0.21 0.99 0.39
C THR A 10 1.37 1.89 -0.02
N PHE A 11 2.31 1.30 -0.74
CA PHE A 11 3.47 2.02 -1.27
C PHE A 11 3.32 2.11 -2.78
N LEU A 12 3.44 3.31 -3.29
CA LEU A 12 3.35 3.56 -4.72
C LEU A 12 4.74 3.77 -5.30
N PHE A 13 4.98 3.15 -6.45
CA PHE A 13 6.22 3.36 -7.20
C PHE A 13 5.84 3.85 -8.58
N ILE A 14 6.44 4.92 -9.01
CA ILE A 14 6.18 5.49 -10.33
C ILE A 14 7.44 5.36 -11.15
N ASN A 15 7.35 4.61 -12.25
CA ASN A 15 8.49 4.35 -13.13
C ASN A 15 9.71 3.85 -12.34
N GLY A 16 9.43 3.00 -11.34
CA GLY A 16 10.48 2.37 -10.53
C GLY A 16 10.92 3.15 -9.31
N ALA A 17 10.42 4.35 -9.10
CA ALA A 17 10.83 5.18 -7.96
C ALA A 17 9.69 5.28 -6.94
N GLN A 18 10.01 5.02 -5.68
CA GLN A 18 9.03 5.11 -4.61
C GLN A 18 8.55 6.54 -4.41
N VAL A 19 7.26 6.68 -4.21
CA VAL A 19 6.65 7.98 -3.91
C VAL A 19 6.78 8.23 -2.42
N GLY A 20 7.66 9.15 -2.05
CA GLY A 20 7.89 9.48 -0.64
C GLY A 20 8.74 8.44 0.07
N ASP A 21 8.91 8.60 1.37
CA ASP A 21 9.75 7.73 2.19
C ASP A 21 8.92 6.72 2.99
N ASN A 22 7.62 6.90 3.04
CA ASN A 22 6.72 6.06 3.81
C ASN A 22 5.57 5.58 2.95
N ALA A 23 4.70 4.77 3.51
CA ALA A 23 3.50 4.35 2.81
C ALA A 23 2.73 5.57 2.35
N THR A 24 2.25 5.53 1.12
CA THR A 24 1.49 6.64 0.57
C THR A 24 0.17 6.80 1.32
N PHE A 25 -0.44 5.67 1.67
CA PHE A 25 -1.60 5.69 2.56
C PHE A 25 -1.73 4.35 3.27
N ALA A 26 -2.48 4.35 4.35
CA ALA A 26 -2.69 3.17 5.17
C ALA A 26 -4.14 3.16 5.65
N ASP A 27 -4.75 1.98 5.60
CA ASP A 27 -6.12 1.84 6.05
C ASP A 27 -6.41 0.36 6.31
N TRP A 28 -7.61 0.08 6.80
CA TRP A 28 -8.04 -1.26 7.13
C TRP A 28 -8.94 -1.81 6.03
N TYR A 29 -8.66 -3.03 5.59
CA TYR A 29 -9.42 -3.68 4.53
C TYR A 29 -9.66 -5.13 4.89
N ALA A 30 -10.72 -5.70 4.34
CA ALA A 30 -11.07 -7.09 4.59
C ALA A 30 -10.16 -8.05 3.83
N ASP A 31 -9.73 -7.67 2.64
CA ASP A 31 -8.86 -8.53 1.83
C ASP A 31 -8.04 -7.68 0.86
N ASP A 32 -7.16 -8.36 0.13
CA ASP A 32 -6.26 -7.70 -0.81
C ASP A 32 -7.03 -7.01 -1.94
N ALA A 33 -8.13 -7.62 -2.36
CA ALA A 33 -8.92 -7.04 -3.46
C ALA A 33 -9.52 -5.69 -3.07
N ALA A 34 -9.98 -5.56 -1.82
CA ALA A 34 -10.54 -4.30 -1.34
C ALA A 34 -9.47 -3.22 -1.28
N ALA A 35 -8.29 -3.57 -0.77
CA ALA A 35 -7.18 -2.63 -0.69
C ALA A 35 -6.74 -2.18 -2.07
N LEU A 36 -6.64 -3.13 -3.01
CA LEU A 36 -6.24 -2.81 -4.38
C LEU A 36 -7.28 -1.96 -5.09
N SER A 37 -8.57 -2.22 -4.86
CA SER A 37 -9.63 -1.44 -5.48
C SER A 37 -9.53 0.03 -5.09
N ASP A 38 -9.27 0.28 -3.80
CA ASP A 38 -9.12 1.64 -3.30
C ASP A 38 -7.89 2.31 -3.91
N ALA A 39 -6.77 1.58 -3.98
CA ALA A 39 -5.56 2.11 -4.59
C ALA A 39 -5.77 2.43 -6.07
N ARG A 40 -6.46 1.54 -6.81
CA ARG A 40 -6.72 1.78 -8.22
C ARG A 40 -7.55 3.03 -8.44
N SER A 41 -8.56 3.24 -7.61
CA SER A 41 -9.39 4.45 -7.73
C SER A 41 -8.55 5.69 -7.56
N TYR A 42 -7.67 5.68 -6.55
CA TYR A 42 -6.81 6.83 -6.30
C TYR A 42 -5.88 7.11 -7.47
N VAL A 43 -5.16 6.08 -7.94
CA VAL A 43 -4.16 6.30 -8.99
C VAL A 43 -4.78 6.61 -10.34
N THR A 44 -5.96 6.05 -10.62
CA THR A 44 -6.67 6.37 -11.86
C THR A 44 -7.09 7.83 -11.87
N THR A 45 -7.55 8.33 -10.72
CA THR A 45 -7.91 9.73 -10.58
C THR A 45 -6.72 10.63 -10.84
N GLU A 46 -5.51 10.19 -10.45
CA GLU A 46 -4.28 10.95 -10.65
C GLU A 46 -3.67 10.76 -12.04
N GLY A 47 -4.27 9.91 -12.87
CA GLY A 47 -3.80 9.73 -14.24
C GLY A 47 -2.73 8.69 -14.44
N TYR A 48 -2.55 7.79 -13.48
CA TYR A 48 -1.54 6.74 -13.58
C TYR A 48 -2.15 5.42 -14.01
N HIS A 49 -1.29 4.55 -14.51
CA HIS A 49 -1.64 3.22 -14.97
C HIS A 49 -1.01 2.20 -14.03
N VAL A 50 -1.78 1.24 -13.57
CA VAL A 50 -1.24 0.19 -12.70
C VAL A 50 -0.52 -0.84 -13.57
N GLU A 51 0.78 -0.99 -13.35
CA GLU A 51 1.59 -1.95 -14.08
C GLU A 51 1.60 -3.31 -13.37
N SER A 52 1.82 -3.32 -12.07
CA SER A 52 1.83 -4.54 -11.30
C SER A 52 1.55 -4.25 -9.83
N VAL A 53 1.15 -5.29 -9.11
CA VAL A 53 0.84 -5.19 -7.69
C VAL A 53 1.43 -6.38 -6.98
N THR A 54 2.05 -6.14 -5.84
CA THR A 54 2.60 -7.20 -5.00
C THR A 54 2.08 -7.00 -3.57
N THR A 55 1.67 -8.09 -2.94
CA THR A 55 1.22 -8.05 -1.55
C THR A 55 2.14 -8.90 -0.70
N SER A 56 2.54 -8.39 0.45
CA SER A 56 3.38 -9.14 1.38
C SER A 56 3.04 -8.72 2.80
N HIS A 57 3.55 -9.51 3.76
CA HIS A 57 3.49 -9.15 5.17
C HIS A 57 4.85 -8.63 5.56
N GLY A 58 4.89 -7.69 6.46
CA GLY A 58 6.17 -7.22 6.91
C GLY A 58 6.09 -6.16 7.98
N GLU A 59 7.26 -5.70 8.36
CA GLU A 59 7.44 -4.67 9.35
C GLU A 59 7.38 -3.33 8.63
N VAL A 60 6.35 -2.56 8.93
CA VAL A 60 6.14 -1.27 8.28
C VAL A 60 6.70 -0.12 9.09
N ARG A 61 7.05 -0.41 10.34
CA ARG A 61 7.77 0.55 11.16
C ARG A 61 8.68 -0.26 12.10
N PRO A 62 9.99 -0.06 12.03
CA PRO A 62 10.90 -0.79 12.93
C PRO A 62 10.70 -0.36 14.37
N ALA A 63 11.07 -1.23 15.29
CA ALA A 63 11.01 -0.92 16.70
C ALA A 63 12.02 0.16 17.03
N THR A 64 11.64 1.06 17.93
CA THR A 64 12.55 2.05 18.48
C THR A 64 12.55 1.89 19.99
N ARG A 65 13.38 2.69 20.67
CA ARG A 65 13.40 2.60 22.13
C ARG A 65 12.09 3.10 22.75
N PHE A 66 11.25 3.80 21.99
CA PHE A 66 10.00 4.34 22.51
C PHE A 66 8.77 3.67 21.94
N LEU A 67 8.89 3.03 20.79
CA LEU A 67 7.74 2.46 20.09
C LEU A 67 8.05 1.05 19.63
N PRO A 68 7.09 0.12 19.80
CA PRO A 68 7.30 -1.23 19.29
C PRO A 68 7.20 -1.24 17.76
N ALA A 69 7.71 -2.31 17.16
CA ALA A 69 7.58 -2.50 15.73
C ALA A 69 6.11 -2.59 15.36
N LEU A 70 5.78 -2.10 14.18
CA LEU A 70 4.43 -2.20 13.64
C LEU A 70 4.48 -3.10 12.42
N HIS A 71 3.67 -4.16 12.44
CA HIS A 71 3.57 -5.09 11.32
C HIS A 71 2.23 -4.94 10.64
N GLY A 72 2.19 -5.26 9.37
CA GLY A 72 0.94 -5.22 8.62
C GLY A 72 1.12 -5.83 7.26
N LYS A 73 0.09 -5.74 6.45
CA LYS A 73 0.19 -6.15 5.06
C LYS A 73 0.71 -4.96 4.25
N ILE A 74 1.61 -5.26 3.34
CA ILE A 74 2.24 -4.25 2.50
C ILE A 74 1.75 -4.46 1.08
N LEU A 75 1.10 -3.46 0.54
CA LEU A 75 0.63 -3.47 -0.84
C LEU A 75 1.55 -2.56 -1.63
N THR A 76 2.30 -3.15 -2.56
CA THR A 76 3.22 -2.40 -3.40
C THR A 76 2.63 -2.29 -4.79
N VAL A 77 2.35 -1.07 -5.23
CA VAL A 77 1.71 -0.81 -6.50
C VAL A 77 2.71 -0.10 -7.41
N HIS A 78 3.03 -0.74 -8.52
CA HIS A 78 3.93 -0.16 -9.51
C HIS A 78 3.11 0.51 -10.59
N LEU A 79 3.40 1.77 -10.83
CA LEU A 79 2.66 2.62 -11.74
C LEU A 79 3.53 3.09 -12.88
N THR A 80 2.89 3.36 -13.99
CA THR A 80 3.54 4.05 -15.10
C THR A 80 2.70 5.25 -15.47
N THR A 81 3.33 6.24 -16.05
CA THR A 81 2.60 7.39 -16.55
C THR A 81 1.95 7.02 -17.88
N GLN A 82 0.82 7.63 -18.15
CA GLN A 82 0.17 7.41 -19.42
C GLN A 82 1.02 8.03 -20.54
N PRO A 83 1.15 7.33 -21.67
CA PRO A 83 1.91 7.89 -22.79
C PRO A 83 1.20 9.07 -23.42
#